data_5ddb7fad9ea4b9d40d27102fc469dedb
#
_entry.id   5ddb7fad9ea4b9d40d27102fc469dedb
#
_cell.length_a   1.000
_cell.length_b   1.000
_cell.length_c   1.000
_cell.angle_alpha   90.00
_cell.angle_beta   90.00
_cell.angle_gamma   90.00
#
_symmetry.space_group_name_H-M   'P 1'
#
loop_
_entity.id
_entity.type
_entity.pdbx_description
1 polymer ?
#
loop_
_entity_poly.entity_id
_entity_poly.type
_entity_poly.pdbx_seq_one_letter_code
_entity_poly.pdbx_strand_id
1 'polypeptide(L)'
;MALPWVRLDSNFHAHDKILTLLDDPSAKKWQAIALYSFALGWSGGHETDGRIPKSALGVLHGTPNVARLLVKYGLWDETATGWEIRNYAVRQQLSDETYTIRKSQSIGAAKGNCVRWHGPDCGCWKRSQ
;
A
#
# COMPACT_ATOMS: atom_id res chain seq x y z
N MET A 1 -3.16 11.24 2.97
CA MET A 1 -1.74 11.42 3.29
C MET A 1 -0.90 10.33 2.63
N ALA A 2 0.12 10.74 1.88
CA ALA A 2 1.00 9.79 1.18
C ALA A 2 1.81 8.93 2.16
N LEU A 3 2.00 7.66 1.83
CA LEU A 3 2.82 6.76 2.64
C LEU A 3 4.27 6.81 2.18
N PRO A 4 5.25 6.95 3.10
CA PRO A 4 6.66 6.87 2.73
C PRO A 4 7.10 5.43 2.41
N TRP A 5 6.32 4.44 2.81
CA TRP A 5 6.55 3.02 2.56
C TRP A 5 5.21 2.29 2.55
N VAL A 6 5.21 1.09 1.98
CA VAL A 6 4.05 0.21 1.93
C VAL A 6 4.40 -1.14 2.55
N ARG A 7 3.38 -1.91 2.90
CA ARG A 7 3.56 -3.25 3.48
C ARG A 7 3.79 -4.28 2.39
N LEU A 8 4.74 -5.16 2.65
CA LEU A 8 4.95 -6.37 1.86
C LEU A 8 5.01 -7.55 2.83
N ASP A 9 4.18 -8.57 2.61
CA ASP A 9 4.18 -9.74 3.48
C ASP A 9 5.54 -10.43 3.48
N SER A 10 6.00 -10.88 4.64
CA SER A 10 7.28 -11.57 4.76
C SER A 10 7.33 -12.89 3.98
N ASN A 11 6.17 -13.48 3.67
CA ASN A 11 6.05 -14.70 2.85
C ASN A 11 5.62 -14.38 1.41
N PHE A 12 5.79 -13.16 0.93
CA PHE A 12 5.41 -12.75 -0.42
C PHE A 12 5.97 -13.69 -1.49
N HIS A 13 7.22 -14.11 -1.34
CA HIS A 13 7.89 -15.04 -2.27
C HIS A 13 7.24 -16.42 -2.31
N ALA A 14 6.48 -16.81 -1.30
CA ALA A 14 5.83 -18.11 -1.19
C ALA A 14 4.30 -18.02 -1.19
N HIS A 15 3.73 -16.85 -1.45
CA HIS A 15 2.28 -16.66 -1.55
C HIS A 15 1.73 -17.46 -2.73
N ASP A 16 0.56 -18.13 -2.56
CA ASP A 16 -0.02 -19.02 -3.58
C ASP A 16 -0.13 -18.37 -4.95
N LYS A 17 -0.60 -17.13 -5.03
CA LYS A 17 -0.74 -16.41 -6.30
C LYS A 17 0.60 -16.12 -6.95
N ILE A 18 1.63 -15.83 -6.15
CA ILE A 18 2.98 -15.60 -6.64
C ILE A 18 3.59 -16.90 -7.16
N LEU A 19 3.44 -18.00 -6.43
CA LEU A 19 3.93 -19.31 -6.87
C LEU A 19 3.27 -19.72 -8.19
N THR A 20 1.96 -19.53 -8.31
CA THR A 20 1.21 -19.84 -9.54
C THR A 20 1.68 -18.98 -10.71
N LEU A 21 1.92 -17.69 -10.47
CA LEU A 21 2.46 -16.78 -11.48
C LEU A 21 3.86 -17.21 -11.93
N LEU A 22 4.73 -17.62 -11.00
CA LEU A 22 6.08 -18.06 -11.32
C LEU A 22 6.12 -19.37 -12.11
N ASP A 23 5.07 -20.16 -12.05
CA ASP A 23 4.91 -21.37 -12.87
C ASP A 23 4.41 -21.08 -14.28
N ASP A 24 4.03 -19.83 -14.58
CA ASP A 24 3.61 -19.44 -15.94
C ASP A 24 4.79 -19.58 -16.90
N PRO A 25 4.60 -20.14 -18.10
CA PRO A 25 5.66 -20.29 -19.09
C PRO A 25 6.14 -18.97 -19.69
N SER A 26 5.43 -17.86 -19.46
CA SER A 26 5.81 -16.54 -19.98
C SER A 26 7.14 -16.07 -19.42
N ALA A 27 8.01 -15.57 -20.28
CA ALA A 27 9.24 -14.89 -19.85
C ALA A 27 8.97 -13.58 -19.10
N LYS A 28 7.73 -13.05 -19.17
CA LYS A 28 7.33 -11.79 -18.55
C LYS A 28 6.90 -11.94 -17.09
N LYS A 29 6.92 -13.13 -16.52
CA LYS A 29 6.52 -13.36 -15.13
C LYS A 29 7.30 -12.52 -14.12
N TRP A 30 8.60 -12.35 -14.32
CA TRP A 30 9.42 -11.51 -13.44
C TRP A 30 9.06 -10.03 -13.57
N GLN A 31 8.77 -9.58 -14.80
CA GLN A 31 8.29 -8.23 -15.03
C GLN A 31 6.95 -7.98 -14.34
N ALA A 32 6.07 -9.00 -14.30
CA ALA A 32 4.78 -8.90 -13.61
C ALA A 32 4.97 -8.70 -12.10
N ILE A 33 5.90 -9.43 -11.48
CA ILE A 33 6.22 -9.26 -10.06
C ILE A 33 6.79 -7.87 -9.80
N ALA A 34 7.69 -7.39 -10.67
CA ALA A 34 8.24 -6.04 -10.56
C ALA A 34 7.13 -4.98 -10.67
N LEU A 35 6.24 -5.12 -11.65
CA LEU A 35 5.11 -4.21 -11.83
C LEU A 35 4.20 -4.19 -10.61
N TYR A 36 3.89 -5.35 -10.04
CA TYR A 36 3.09 -5.45 -8.82
C TYR A 36 3.73 -4.67 -7.67
N SER A 37 5.03 -4.86 -7.48
CA SER A 37 5.78 -4.19 -6.41
C SER A 37 5.86 -2.66 -6.61
N PHE A 38 6.12 -2.21 -7.84
CA PHE A 38 6.14 -0.79 -8.18
C PHE A 38 4.77 -0.14 -7.98
N ALA A 39 3.71 -0.85 -8.36
CA ALA A 39 2.35 -0.35 -8.22
C ALA A 39 1.94 -0.20 -6.76
N LEU A 40 2.35 -1.11 -5.88
CA LEU A 40 2.13 -0.97 -4.44
C LEU A 40 2.74 0.34 -3.93
N GLY A 41 4.01 0.57 -4.23
CA GLY A 41 4.70 1.78 -3.81
C GLY A 41 4.09 3.04 -4.40
N TRP A 42 3.78 3.02 -5.69
CA TRP A 42 3.16 4.16 -6.37
C TRP A 42 1.78 4.50 -5.77
N SER A 43 0.94 3.49 -5.55
CA SER A 43 -0.39 3.69 -4.98
C SER A 43 -0.34 4.27 -3.57
N GLY A 44 0.56 3.77 -2.73
CA GLY A 44 0.77 4.32 -1.39
C GLY A 44 1.26 5.76 -1.41
N GLY A 45 2.20 6.08 -2.30
CA GLY A 45 2.75 7.42 -2.44
C GLY A 45 1.80 8.44 -3.05
N HIS A 46 0.85 8.00 -3.89
CA HIS A 46 -0.11 8.86 -4.59
C HIS A 46 -1.53 8.79 -4.01
N GLU A 47 -1.71 8.09 -2.90
CA GLU A 47 -3.01 7.99 -2.19
C GLU A 47 -4.16 7.45 -3.05
N THR A 48 -3.87 6.54 -3.98
CA THR A 48 -4.90 5.97 -4.85
C THR A 48 -5.62 4.76 -4.25
N ASP A 49 -5.17 4.28 -3.10
CA ASP A 49 -5.75 3.15 -2.36
C ASP A 49 -5.92 1.88 -3.23
N GLY A 50 -4.90 1.59 -4.02
CA GLY A 50 -4.84 0.40 -4.86
C GLY A 50 -5.29 0.61 -6.30
N ARG A 51 -5.78 1.79 -6.66
CA ARG A 51 -6.23 2.07 -8.04
C ARG A 51 -5.05 2.47 -8.91
N ILE A 52 -4.94 1.81 -10.05
CA ILE A 52 -3.88 2.05 -11.04
C ILE A 52 -4.54 2.48 -12.35
N PRO A 53 -4.59 3.78 -12.65
CA PRO A 53 -5.13 4.25 -13.92
C PRO A 53 -4.24 3.81 -15.09
N LYS A 54 -4.82 3.67 -16.28
CA LYS A 54 -4.06 3.25 -17.46
C LYS A 54 -2.86 4.15 -17.74
N SER A 55 -2.97 5.44 -17.46
CA SER A 55 -1.89 6.41 -17.65
C SER A 55 -0.69 6.18 -16.73
N ALA A 56 -0.87 5.51 -15.60
CA ALA A 56 0.23 5.23 -14.67
C ALA A 56 1.11 4.06 -15.10
N LEU A 57 0.62 3.21 -16.00
CA LEU A 57 1.31 1.96 -16.35
C LEU A 57 2.72 2.21 -16.91
N GLY A 58 2.89 3.23 -17.74
CA GLY A 58 4.21 3.58 -18.29
C GLY A 58 5.19 4.06 -17.21
N VAL A 59 4.71 4.83 -16.24
CA VAL A 59 5.52 5.31 -15.11
C VAL A 59 5.99 4.13 -14.25
N LEU A 60 5.18 3.08 -14.16
CA LEU A 60 5.48 1.85 -13.42
C LEU A 60 6.33 0.86 -14.23
N HIS A 61 6.75 1.24 -15.42
CA HIS A 61 7.54 0.38 -16.31
C HIS A 61 6.80 -0.89 -16.74
N GLY A 62 5.46 -0.83 -16.78
CA GLY A 62 4.61 -1.93 -17.17
C GLY A 62 4.11 -1.83 -18.60
N THR A 63 3.55 -2.93 -19.08
CA THR A 63 2.87 -3.01 -20.38
C THR A 63 1.50 -3.68 -20.18
N PRO A 64 0.54 -3.49 -21.11
CA PRO A 64 -0.75 -4.17 -21.01
C PRO A 64 -0.64 -5.69 -20.90
N ASN A 65 0.33 -6.31 -21.59
CA ASN A 65 0.54 -7.76 -21.53
C ASN A 65 0.99 -8.22 -20.15
N VAL A 66 1.87 -7.47 -19.50
CA VAL A 66 2.33 -7.77 -18.14
C VAL A 66 1.19 -7.57 -17.15
N ALA A 67 0.40 -6.51 -17.31
CA ALA A 67 -0.78 -6.28 -16.47
C ALA A 67 -1.79 -7.42 -16.57
N ARG A 68 -1.98 -8.00 -17.76
CA ARG A 68 -2.85 -9.17 -17.95
C ARG A 68 -2.40 -10.38 -17.16
N LEU A 69 -1.09 -10.60 -16.99
CA LEU A 69 -0.59 -11.67 -16.13
C LEU A 69 -1.02 -11.46 -14.67
N LEU A 70 -0.95 -10.24 -14.18
CA LEU A 70 -1.41 -9.93 -12.83
C LEU A 70 -2.90 -10.15 -12.66
N VAL A 71 -3.70 -9.81 -13.65
CA VAL A 71 -5.15 -10.07 -13.66
C VAL A 71 -5.43 -11.56 -13.73
N LYS A 72 -4.73 -12.29 -14.60
CA LYS A 72 -4.89 -13.74 -14.78
C LYS A 72 -4.71 -14.50 -13.47
N TYR A 73 -3.73 -14.12 -12.67
CA TYR A 73 -3.42 -14.82 -11.41
C TYR A 73 -4.08 -14.17 -10.18
N GLY A 74 -4.97 -13.22 -10.38
CA GLY A 74 -5.80 -12.67 -9.31
C GLY A 74 -5.08 -11.69 -8.38
N LEU A 75 -3.95 -11.13 -8.80
CA LEU A 75 -3.24 -10.09 -8.05
C LEU A 75 -3.83 -8.70 -8.31
N TRP A 76 -4.33 -8.48 -9.52
CA TRP A 76 -5.02 -7.26 -9.95
C TRP A 76 -6.39 -7.60 -10.49
N ASP A 77 -7.31 -6.64 -10.42
CA ASP A 77 -8.60 -6.66 -11.11
C ASP A 77 -8.61 -5.58 -12.19
N GLU A 78 -9.15 -5.91 -13.36
CA GLU A 78 -9.32 -4.93 -14.42
C GLU A 78 -10.56 -4.07 -14.16
N THR A 79 -10.43 -2.76 -14.36
CA THR A 79 -11.51 -1.79 -14.19
C THR A 79 -11.72 -1.00 -15.49
N ALA A 80 -12.79 -0.21 -15.56
CA ALA A 80 -13.09 0.62 -16.74
C ALA A 80 -11.98 1.64 -17.02
N THR A 81 -11.26 2.10 -16.00
CA THR A 81 -10.24 3.15 -16.09
C THR A 81 -8.81 2.65 -15.97
N GLY A 82 -8.62 1.37 -15.67
CA GLY A 82 -7.30 0.77 -15.49
C GLY A 82 -7.37 -0.53 -14.72
N TRP A 83 -6.73 -0.57 -13.58
CA TRP A 83 -6.66 -1.74 -12.71
C TRP A 83 -6.81 -1.36 -11.26
N GLU A 84 -7.05 -2.37 -10.42
CA GLU A 84 -7.09 -2.21 -8.98
C GLU A 84 -6.33 -3.38 -8.35
N ILE A 85 -5.46 -3.08 -7.38
CA ILE A 85 -4.73 -4.11 -6.64
C ILE A 85 -5.73 -4.84 -5.75
N ARG A 86 -5.88 -6.16 -5.96
CA ARG A 86 -6.84 -6.97 -5.21
C ARG A 86 -6.44 -7.02 -3.72
N ASN A 87 -7.43 -6.88 -2.85
CA ASN A 87 -7.25 -6.90 -1.39
C ASN A 87 -6.32 -5.80 -0.84
N TYR A 88 -6.17 -4.69 -1.55
CA TYR A 88 -5.33 -3.59 -1.09
C TYR A 88 -5.75 -3.10 0.29
N ALA A 89 -7.04 -2.88 0.52
CA ALA A 89 -7.56 -2.38 1.79
C ALA A 89 -7.34 -3.35 2.96
N VAL A 90 -7.21 -4.65 2.68
CA VAL A 90 -6.96 -5.68 3.71
C VAL A 90 -5.51 -5.64 4.18
N ARG A 91 -4.57 -5.34 3.29
CA ARG A 91 -3.12 -5.47 3.55
C ARG A 91 -2.44 -4.14 3.80
N GLN A 92 -2.94 -3.05 3.20
CA GLN A 92 -2.32 -1.73 3.28
C GLN A 92 -3.16 -0.79 4.12
N GLN A 93 -2.51 0.22 4.68
CA GLN A 93 -3.23 1.35 5.26
C GLN A 93 -3.83 2.20 4.14
N LEU A 94 -5.12 2.47 4.21
CA LEU A 94 -5.76 3.44 3.34
C LEU A 94 -5.36 4.86 3.76
N SER A 95 -5.46 5.81 2.85
CA SER A 95 -5.06 7.20 3.09
C SER A 95 -5.73 7.80 4.33
N ASP A 96 -7.03 7.59 4.48
CA ASP A 96 -7.80 8.10 5.62
C ASP A 96 -7.39 7.42 6.93
N GLU A 97 -7.16 6.12 6.91
CA GLU A 97 -6.69 5.35 8.07
C GLU A 97 -5.32 5.83 8.52
N THR A 98 -4.42 6.08 7.57
CA THR A 98 -3.07 6.58 7.85
C THR A 98 -3.13 7.92 8.58
N TYR A 99 -3.96 8.83 8.12
CA TYR A 99 -4.15 10.13 8.77
C TYR A 99 -4.64 9.96 10.20
N THR A 100 -5.65 9.13 10.42
CA THR A 100 -6.23 8.88 11.74
C THR A 100 -5.20 8.28 12.70
N ILE A 101 -4.45 7.26 12.26
CA ILE A 101 -3.41 6.61 13.07
C ILE A 101 -2.32 7.60 13.45
N ARG A 102 -1.81 8.38 12.52
CA ARG A 102 -0.76 9.37 12.79
C ARG A 102 -1.23 10.44 13.77
N LYS A 103 -2.46 10.90 13.63
CA LYS A 103 -3.05 11.86 14.57
C LYS A 103 -3.14 11.27 15.98
N SER A 104 -3.61 10.03 16.12
CA SER A 104 -3.70 9.34 17.41
C SER A 104 -2.33 9.17 18.05
N GLN A 105 -1.31 8.79 17.28
CA GLN A 105 0.06 8.64 17.76
C GLN A 105 0.64 9.97 18.25
N SER A 106 0.39 11.07 17.52
CA SER A 106 0.82 12.41 17.92
C SER A 106 0.20 12.84 19.25
N ILE A 107 -1.10 12.60 19.44
CA ILE A 107 -1.80 12.90 20.70
C ILE A 107 -1.22 12.05 21.85
N GLY A 108 -0.99 10.76 21.61
CA GLY A 108 -0.40 9.87 22.60
C GLY A 108 1.01 10.31 23.04
N ALA A 109 1.83 10.73 22.09
CA ALA A 109 3.17 11.24 22.37
C ALA A 109 3.12 12.53 23.20
N ALA A 110 2.24 13.45 22.87
CA ALA A 110 2.06 14.71 23.63
C ALA A 110 1.62 14.43 25.06
N LYS A 111 0.69 13.50 25.27
CA LYS A 111 0.26 13.07 26.59
C LYS A 111 1.39 12.46 27.39
N GLY A 112 2.17 11.56 26.81
CA GLY A 112 3.30 10.90 27.47
C GLY A 112 4.35 11.90 27.94
N ASN A 113 4.69 12.87 27.11
CA ASN A 113 5.63 13.92 27.47
C ASN A 113 5.10 14.79 28.62
N CYS A 114 3.83 15.17 28.59
CA CYS A 114 3.23 15.96 29.66
C CYS A 114 3.26 15.22 31.00
N VAL A 115 2.83 13.96 31.02
CA VAL A 115 2.82 13.14 32.25
C VAL A 115 4.24 12.99 32.81
N ARG A 116 5.23 12.83 31.94
CA ARG A 116 6.64 12.66 32.36
C ARG A 116 7.18 13.90 33.07
N TRP A 117 6.87 15.11 32.60
CA TRP A 117 7.46 16.35 33.10
C TRP A 117 6.59 17.08 34.13
N HIS A 118 5.28 16.94 34.07
CA HIS A 118 4.33 17.71 34.88
C HIS A 118 3.48 16.84 35.81
N GLY A 119 3.62 15.51 35.72
CA GLY A 119 2.80 14.57 36.46
C GLY A 119 1.47 14.22 35.76
N PRO A 120 0.79 13.17 36.23
CA PRO A 120 -0.37 12.60 35.53
C PRO A 120 -1.59 13.54 35.46
N ASP A 121 -1.73 14.50 36.36
CA ASP A 121 -2.88 15.37 36.47
C ASP A 121 -2.73 16.70 35.73
N CYS A 122 -1.61 16.93 35.04
CA CYS A 122 -1.33 18.19 34.40
C CYS A 122 -2.36 18.54 33.31
N GLY A 123 -2.70 17.60 32.43
CA GLY A 123 -3.68 17.81 31.37
C GLY A 123 -3.28 18.79 30.28
N CYS A 124 -2.06 19.34 30.27
CA CYS A 124 -1.62 20.31 29.27
C CYS A 124 -1.57 19.74 27.86
N TRP A 125 -1.42 18.44 27.70
CA TRP A 125 -1.45 17.75 26.42
C TRP A 125 -2.80 17.91 25.71
N LYS A 126 -3.90 18.17 26.44
CA LYS A 126 -5.23 18.39 25.87
C LYS A 126 -5.34 19.71 25.14
N ARG A 127 -4.50 20.70 25.46
CA ARG A 127 -4.51 22.02 24.85
C ARG A 127 -3.87 22.04 23.46
N SER A 128 -3.07 21.04 23.12
CA SER A 128 -2.39 20.93 21.83
C SER A 128 -3.18 20.11 20.80
N GLN A 129 -4.39 19.70 21.12
CA GLN A 129 -5.26 18.96 20.20
C GLN A 129 -6.03 19.90 19.28
#